data_d75f91b8bb89afe92938705785e91661
#
_entry.id   d75f91b8bb89afe92938705785e91661
#
_cell.length_a   1.000
_cell.length_b   1.000
_cell.length_c   1.000
_cell.angle_alpha   90.00
_cell.angle_beta   90.00
_cell.angle_gamma   90.00
#
_symmetry.space_group_name_H-M   'P 1'
#
loop_
_entity.id
_entity.type
_entity.pdbx_description
1 polymer ?
#
loop_
_entity_poly.entity_id
_entity_poly.type
_entity_poly.pdbx_seq_one_letter_code
_entity_poly.pdbx_strand_id
1 'polypeptide(L)' 'MFTQMTQQLLQRHEPGTEPNSIDLDSYLEWQRNYTFEALQDIRYGQSFCNHFDVTDNRIFYERDWVRCDNLIRKEWLIRP' A
#
# COMPACT_ATOMS: atom_id res chain seq x y z
N MET A 1 25.60 -0.96 16.39
CA MET A 1 25.15 -0.94 16.14
C MET A 1 24.55 -0.87 15.80
N PHE A 2 24.20 -0.96 15.43
CA PHE A 2 23.38 -1.03 14.98
C PHE A 2 22.71 -0.44 14.79
N THR A 3 22.63 -0.28 15.05
CA THR A 3 21.77 0.14 14.76
C THR A 3 21.68 0.70 13.93
N GLN A 4 21.90 0.76 13.35
CA GLN A 4 21.51 1.13 12.52
C GLN A 4 21.25 0.62 11.68
N MET A 5 21.41 0.02 11.54
CA MET A 5 20.88 -0.47 10.74
C MET A 5 19.81 -0.73 10.69
N THR A 6 19.49 -0.80 11.06
CA THR A 6 18.30 -0.90 10.83
C THR A 6 17.71 0.10 10.58
N GLN A 7 18.08 0.65 10.56
CA GLN A 7 17.47 1.51 10.12
C GLN A 7 17.68 1.79 9.01
N GLN A 8 18.22 1.44 8.53
CA GLN A 8 18.07 1.57 7.55
C GLN A 8 17.59 0.88 6.88
N LEU A 9 17.46 0.28 6.95
CA LEU A 9 16.63 -0.24 6.40
C LEU A 9 15.64 0.08 6.39
N LEU A 10 15.46 0.49 6.79
CA LEU A 10 14.45 1.01 6.67
C LEU A 10 14.36 2.01 6.09
N GLN A 11 14.95 2.42 6.00
CA GLN A 11 14.69 3.24 5.50
C GLN A 11 14.76 3.35 4.51
N ARG A 12 14.70 3.13 4.24
CA ARG A 12 14.45 3.07 3.39
C ARG A 12 13.63 3.36 2.71
N HIS A 13 13.38 3.69 2.56
CA HIS A 13 12.55 3.86 1.93
C HIS A 13 11.36 3.92 2.12
N GLU A 14 10.90 4.53 2.10
CA GLU A 14 9.63 4.49 2.42
C GLU A 14 8.76 4.25 1.27
N PRO A 15 8.57 3.01 0.88
CA PRO A 15 7.73 2.68 -0.25
C PRO A 15 6.34 3.17 0.04
N GLY A 16 5.68 3.71 -0.95
CA GLY A 16 4.28 4.05 -0.82
C GLY A 16 3.98 5.42 -0.27
N THR A 17 4.98 6.14 0.20
CA THR A 17 4.73 7.50 0.69
C THR A 17 4.62 8.49 -0.46
N GLU A 18 5.07 8.12 -1.67
CA GLU A 18 5.02 8.99 -2.83
C GLU A 18 4.22 8.35 -3.94
N PRO A 19 3.53 9.16 -4.75
CA PRO A 19 2.82 8.62 -5.90
C PRO A 19 3.79 7.92 -6.85
N ASN A 20 3.30 6.88 -7.51
CA ASN A 20 4.05 6.12 -8.51
C ASN A 20 5.32 5.48 -7.95
N SER A 21 5.28 5.06 -6.68
CA SER A 21 6.44 4.47 -6.03
C SER A 21 6.30 2.99 -5.72
N ILE A 22 5.12 2.41 -5.88
CA ILE A 22 4.87 1.02 -5.52
C ILE A 22 5.00 0.14 -6.74
N ASP A 23 5.87 -0.85 -6.68
CA ASP A 23 6.05 -1.76 -7.81
C ASP A 23 4.90 -2.76 -7.88
N LEU A 24 4.64 -3.25 -9.08
CA LEU A 24 3.50 -4.12 -9.33
C LEU A 24 3.59 -5.42 -8.53
N ASP A 25 4.77 -5.99 -8.42
CA ASP A 25 4.92 -7.26 -7.71
C ASP A 25 4.53 -7.13 -6.24
N SER A 26 4.97 -6.06 -5.58
CA SER A 26 4.62 -5.82 -4.19
C SER A 26 3.12 -5.60 -4.04
N TYR A 27 2.53 -4.88 -4.98
CA TYR A 27 1.10 -4.63 -4.97
C TYR A 27 0.30 -5.93 -5.11
N LEU A 28 0.70 -6.78 -6.05
CA LEU A 28 0.00 -8.04 -6.27
C LEU A 28 0.17 -8.99 -5.09
N GLU A 29 1.31 -8.97 -4.46
CA GLU A 29 1.52 -9.80 -3.28
C GLU A 29 0.60 -9.34 -2.14
N TRP A 30 0.52 -8.04 -1.90
CA TRP A 30 -0.40 -7.52 -0.90
C TRP A 30 -1.84 -7.91 -1.25
N GLN A 31 -2.20 -7.77 -2.51
CA GLN A 31 -3.57 -8.05 -2.95
C GLN A 31 -3.95 -9.51 -2.70
N ARG A 32 -3.02 -10.44 -2.94
CA ARG A 32 -3.28 -11.85 -2.66
C ARG A 32 -3.53 -12.11 -1.19
N ASN A 33 -2.86 -11.35 -0.32
CA ASN A 33 -2.97 -11.55 1.12
C ASN A 33 -4.12 -10.76 1.74
N TYR A 34 -4.72 -9.87 0.99
CA TYR A 34 -5.79 -9.04 1.52
C TYR A 34 -6.99 -9.86 2.01
N THR A 35 -7.19 -11.06 1.46
CA THR A 35 -8.33 -11.90 1.85
C THR A 35 -8.40 -12.09 3.36
N PHE A 36 -7.23 -12.22 4.01
CA PHE A 36 -7.22 -12.41 5.45
C PHE A 36 -7.74 -11.19 6.19
N GLU A 37 -7.40 -10.01 5.71
CA GLU A 37 -7.86 -8.79 6.35
C GLU A 37 -9.32 -8.49 6.01
N ALA A 38 -9.76 -8.90 4.84
CA ALA A 38 -11.16 -8.74 4.48
C ALA A 38 -12.05 -9.51 5.44
N LEU A 39 -11.58 -10.65 5.92
CA LEU A 39 -12.34 -11.44 6.89
C LEU A 39 -12.43 -10.76 8.25
N GLN A 40 -11.62 -9.74 8.48
CA GLN A 40 -11.65 -8.95 9.71
C GLN A 40 -12.31 -7.60 9.49
N ASP A 41 -13.06 -7.45 8.40
CA ASP A 41 -13.79 -6.23 8.06
C ASP A 41 -12.87 -5.02 7.81
N ILE A 42 -11.66 -5.26 7.39
CA ILE A 42 -10.75 -4.19 7.01
C ILE A 42 -10.95 -3.92 5.52
N ARG A 43 -11.30 -2.67 5.19
CA ARG A 43 -11.58 -2.31 3.81
C ARG A 43 -10.31 -2.38 2.96
N TYR A 44 -10.52 -2.59 1.66
CA TYR A 44 -9.44 -2.71 0.68
C TYR A 44 -8.46 -1.53 0.76
N GLY A 45 -9.00 -0.32 0.72
CA GLY A 45 -8.16 0.88 0.78
C GLY A 45 -7.48 1.06 2.12
N GLN A 46 -8.18 0.70 3.20
CA GLN A 46 -7.60 0.78 4.53
C GLN A 46 -6.39 -0.17 4.65
N SER A 47 -6.55 -1.38 4.15
CA SER A 47 -5.45 -2.36 4.17
C SER A 47 -4.27 -1.86 3.33
N PHE A 48 -4.58 -1.31 2.15
CA PHE A 48 -3.54 -0.79 1.28
C PHE A 48 -2.74 0.32 1.97
N CYS A 49 -3.44 1.28 2.56
CA CYS A 49 -2.78 2.40 3.22
C CYS A 49 -1.92 1.93 4.39
N ASN A 50 -2.42 0.96 5.14
CA ASN A 50 -1.67 0.45 6.28
C ASN A 50 -0.43 -0.31 5.84
N HIS A 51 -0.57 -1.11 4.79
CA HIS A 51 0.54 -1.94 4.34
C HIS A 51 1.66 -1.13 3.70
N PHE A 52 1.30 -0.15 2.89
CA PHE A 52 2.29 0.62 2.12
C PHE A 52 2.59 1.99 2.74
N ASP A 53 2.05 2.25 3.93
CA ASP A 53 2.28 3.50 4.65
C ASP A 53 1.86 4.72 3.82
N VAL A 54 0.69 4.61 3.20
CA VAL A 54 0.12 5.67 2.37
C VAL A 54 -0.91 6.43 3.19
N THR A 55 -0.87 7.77 3.12
CA THR A 55 -1.86 8.61 3.77
C THR A 55 -2.67 9.31 2.68
N ASP A 56 -3.68 8.63 2.18
CA ASP A 56 -4.56 9.18 1.14
C ASP A 56 -5.99 8.86 1.56
N ASN A 57 -6.70 9.89 2.01
CA ASN A 57 -8.06 9.70 2.51
C ASN A 57 -9.02 9.20 1.45
N ARG A 58 -8.79 9.52 0.19
CA ARG A 58 -9.63 9.03 -0.90
C ARG A 58 -9.58 7.52 -0.98
N ILE A 59 -8.40 6.95 -0.70
CA ILE A 59 -8.20 5.51 -0.73
C ILE A 59 -8.64 4.89 0.58
N PHE A 60 -8.24 5.48 1.70
CA PHE A 60 -8.49 4.92 3.02
C PHE A 60 -9.98 4.73 3.30
N TYR A 61 -10.80 5.69 2.88
CA TYR A 61 -12.23 5.67 3.18
C TYR A 61 -13.12 5.19 2.03
N GLU A 62 -12.55 4.80 0.90
CA GLU A 62 -13.34 4.32 -0.22
C GLU A 62 -13.94 2.95 0.10
N ARG A 63 -15.25 2.82 -0.07
CA ARG A 63 -15.94 1.57 0.25
C ARG A 63 -16.02 0.62 -0.94
N ASP A 64 -15.96 1.17 -2.15
CA ASP A 64 -16.03 0.36 -3.36
C ASP A 64 -14.61 -0.04 -3.74
N TRP A 65 -14.29 -1.34 -3.57
CA TRP A 65 -12.93 -1.81 -3.81
C TRP A 65 -12.50 -1.64 -5.26
N VAL A 66 -13.44 -1.69 -6.20
CA VAL A 66 -13.10 -1.51 -7.62
C VAL A 66 -12.63 -0.09 -7.87
N ARG A 67 -13.35 0.90 -7.35
CA ARG A 67 -12.93 2.29 -7.46
C ARG A 67 -11.59 2.52 -6.78
N CYS A 68 -11.44 1.93 -5.61
CA CYS A 68 -10.22 2.06 -4.84
C CYS A 68 -9.04 1.49 -5.62
N ASP A 69 -9.21 0.30 -6.19
CA ASP A 69 -8.16 -0.34 -6.95
C ASP A 69 -7.77 0.47 -8.19
N ASN A 70 -8.77 1.03 -8.88
CA ASN A 70 -8.50 1.87 -10.04
C ASN A 70 -7.68 3.10 -9.66
N LEU A 71 -8.01 3.72 -8.54
CA LEU A 71 -7.28 4.88 -8.06
C LEU A 71 -5.84 4.54 -7.69
N ILE A 72 -5.67 3.42 -7.00
CA ILE A 72 -4.34 2.95 -6.63
C ILE A 72 -3.48 2.71 -7.87
N ARG A 73 -4.03 2.00 -8.84
CA ARG A 73 -3.28 1.68 -10.06
C ARG A 73 -2.91 2.93 -10.83
N LYS A 74 -3.78 3.92 -10.81
CA LYS A 74 -3.56 5.16 -11.55
C LYS A 74 -2.50 6.03 -10.88
N GLU A 75 -2.52 6.11 -9.56
CA GLU A 75 -1.72 7.11 -8.86
C GLU A 75 -0.54 6.57 -8.06
N TRP A 76 -0.59 5.33 -7.65
CA TRP A 76 0.42 4.82 -6.71
C TRP A 76 1.38 3.80 -7.28
N LEU A 77 1.01 3.11 -8.35
CA LEU A 77 1.90 2.12 -8.95
C LEU A 77 2.91 2.80 -9.87
N ILE A 78 4.09 2.21 -9.94
CA ILE A 78 5.13 2.70 -10.83
C ILE A 78 4.66 2.54 -12.26
N ARG A 79 4.77 3.61 -13.04
CA ARG A 79 4.35 3.56 -14.44
C ARG A 79 5.44 2.96 -15.30
N PRO A 80 5.07 2.19 -16.33
CA PRO A 80 6.05 1.61 -17.25
C PRO A 80 6.74 2.66 -18.10
#